data_a2bdc7aa1467f15ce694b66613753d49
#
_entry.id   a2bdc7aa1467f15ce694b66613753d49
#
_cell.length_a   1.000
_cell.length_b   1.000
_cell.length_c   1.000
_cell.angle_alpha   90.00
_cell.angle_beta   90.00
_cell.angle_gamma   90.00
#
_symmetry.space_group_name_H-M   'P 1'
#
loop_
_entity.id
_entity.type
_entity.pdbx_description
1 polymer ?
#
loop_
_entity_poly.entity_id
_entity_poly.type
_entity_poly.pdbx_seq_one_letter_code
_entity_poly.pdbx_strand_id
1 'polypeptide(L)'
;MTLDCNNINLKEGSKGEQVKEVQTILTNKKYYTGKIDGVYGSYTVNAVKSYQKANNLLQDGIVGSVTCKKLKTSDESSSKNTTGIYVSKNHWIGTGCNKLGQCNKSNCGPHGIHQCNSKKNLDKYTELNIASYAGTTSNGTSHQGIETALAKLAKLFGIQIKVTWKNFSDLGSNRKERWKALGELIERQNIGVIVHNLYRNQYGHYEVIKQINTNNNTCIVLNSLGNKCTNTAYCGYQETRSFSTFESYMSGISQKSICIIEYIV
;
A
#
# COMPACT_ATOMS: atom_id res chain seq x y z
N MET A 1 -8.72 -1.01 -30.88
CA MET A 1 -9.81 -1.85 -30.26
C MET A 1 -9.38 -2.13 -28.84
N THR A 2 -10.27 -2.06 -27.88
CA THR A 2 -9.92 -2.34 -26.49
C THR A 2 -10.34 -3.77 -26.15
N LEU A 3 -9.42 -4.55 -25.61
CA LEU A 3 -9.64 -5.91 -25.12
C LEU A 3 -10.93 -5.98 -24.28
N ASP A 4 -11.93 -6.74 -24.68
CA ASP A 4 -13.17 -6.92 -23.89
C ASP A 4 -12.98 -8.02 -22.85
N CYS A 5 -13.01 -7.66 -21.59
CA CYS A 5 -12.78 -8.58 -20.48
C CYS A 5 -14.05 -9.30 -19.97
N ASN A 6 -15.21 -8.99 -20.49
CA ASN A 6 -16.44 -9.58 -19.95
C ASN A 6 -16.66 -11.03 -20.39
N ASN A 7 -16.20 -11.39 -21.61
CA ASN A 7 -16.38 -12.73 -22.19
C ASN A 7 -15.07 -13.26 -22.84
N ILE A 8 -13.93 -12.97 -22.26
CA ILE A 8 -12.64 -13.36 -22.82
C ILE A 8 -12.18 -14.72 -22.29
N ASN A 9 -11.66 -15.55 -23.18
CA ASN A 9 -11.03 -16.83 -22.86
C ASN A 9 -9.93 -17.15 -23.88
N LEU A 10 -8.81 -16.42 -23.80
CA LEU A 10 -7.66 -16.64 -24.69
C LEU A 10 -6.70 -17.64 -24.05
N LYS A 11 -6.38 -18.69 -24.79
CA LYS A 11 -5.52 -19.79 -24.37
C LYS A 11 -4.68 -20.27 -25.56
N GLU A 12 -3.81 -21.23 -25.35
CA GLU A 12 -3.00 -21.83 -26.39
C GLU A 12 -3.87 -22.24 -27.59
N GLY A 13 -3.45 -21.86 -28.78
CA GLY A 13 -4.16 -22.04 -30.04
C GLY A 13 -5.10 -20.89 -30.42
N SER A 14 -5.45 -19.96 -29.51
CA SER A 14 -6.23 -18.75 -29.85
C SER A 14 -5.48 -17.86 -30.85
N LYS A 15 -6.20 -17.20 -31.76
CA LYS A 15 -5.63 -16.31 -32.77
C LYS A 15 -6.45 -15.03 -32.92
N GLY A 16 -5.83 -13.97 -33.39
CA GLY A 16 -6.50 -12.74 -33.78
C GLY A 16 -6.05 -11.49 -33.02
N GLU A 17 -6.78 -10.39 -33.21
CA GLU A 17 -6.38 -9.07 -32.68
C GLU A 17 -6.36 -9.00 -31.17
N GLN A 18 -7.27 -9.72 -30.48
CA GLN A 18 -7.25 -9.78 -29.01
C GLN A 18 -5.97 -10.44 -28.48
N VAL A 19 -5.43 -11.43 -29.18
CA VAL A 19 -4.13 -12.07 -28.85
C VAL A 19 -3.00 -11.09 -29.07
N LYS A 20 -2.99 -10.34 -30.20
CA LYS A 20 -1.99 -9.28 -30.42
C LYS A 20 -2.03 -8.22 -29.33
N GLU A 21 -3.22 -7.82 -28.90
CA GLU A 21 -3.36 -6.84 -27.81
C GLU A 21 -2.79 -7.38 -26.50
N VAL A 22 -3.06 -8.64 -26.16
CA VAL A 22 -2.47 -9.30 -24.97
C VAL A 22 -0.95 -9.37 -25.09
N GLN A 23 -0.40 -9.79 -26.26
CA GLN A 23 1.04 -9.84 -26.50
C GLN A 23 1.67 -8.44 -26.37
N THR A 24 1.01 -7.41 -26.91
CA THR A 24 1.47 -6.01 -26.81
C THR A 24 1.50 -5.55 -25.34
N ILE A 25 0.42 -5.82 -24.58
CA ILE A 25 0.37 -5.47 -23.15
C ILE A 25 1.48 -6.19 -22.39
N LEU A 26 1.66 -7.49 -22.61
CA LEU A 26 2.69 -8.29 -21.96
C LEU A 26 4.11 -7.86 -22.35
N THR A 27 4.32 -7.40 -23.59
CA THR A 27 5.60 -6.82 -24.05
C THR A 27 5.89 -5.51 -23.30
N ASN A 28 4.92 -4.62 -23.24
CA ASN A 28 5.04 -3.35 -22.50
C ASN A 28 5.31 -3.60 -21.01
N LYS A 29 4.72 -4.64 -20.44
CA LYS A 29 4.92 -5.09 -19.05
C LYS A 29 6.19 -5.95 -18.85
N LYS A 30 6.99 -6.16 -19.91
CA LYS A 30 8.26 -6.92 -19.90
C LYS A 30 8.12 -8.41 -19.55
N TYR A 31 6.96 -8.99 -19.74
CA TYR A 31 6.74 -10.44 -19.60
C TYR A 31 6.84 -11.21 -20.90
N TYR A 32 6.71 -10.54 -22.04
CA TYR A 32 6.75 -11.15 -23.38
C TYR A 32 7.86 -10.55 -24.23
N THR A 33 8.70 -11.40 -24.79
CA THR A 33 9.82 -11.01 -25.66
C THR A 33 9.70 -11.61 -27.06
N GLY A 34 8.60 -12.31 -27.36
CA GLY A 34 8.32 -12.90 -28.65
C GLY A 34 7.77 -11.89 -29.66
N LYS A 35 7.50 -12.36 -30.87
CA LYS A 35 6.87 -11.57 -31.93
C LYS A 35 5.38 -11.35 -31.60
N ILE A 36 4.89 -10.13 -31.77
CA ILE A 36 3.47 -9.81 -31.68
C ILE A 36 2.80 -10.23 -33.00
N ASP A 37 2.43 -11.50 -33.10
CA ASP A 37 1.91 -12.13 -34.27
C ASP A 37 0.41 -12.45 -34.23
N GLY A 38 -0.19 -12.30 -33.06
CA GLY A 38 -1.59 -12.64 -32.83
C GLY A 38 -1.85 -14.15 -32.73
N VAL A 39 -0.83 -14.95 -32.46
CA VAL A 39 -0.93 -16.40 -32.25
C VAL A 39 -0.60 -16.71 -30.78
N TYR A 40 -1.54 -17.28 -30.05
CA TYR A 40 -1.35 -17.67 -28.67
C TYR A 40 -0.59 -18.98 -28.57
N GLY A 41 0.72 -18.93 -28.78
CA GLY A 41 1.60 -20.10 -28.69
C GLY A 41 2.23 -20.23 -27.31
N SER A 42 3.15 -21.20 -27.16
CA SER A 42 3.84 -21.52 -25.90
C SER A 42 4.56 -20.31 -25.28
N TYR A 43 5.14 -19.43 -26.09
CA TYR A 43 5.77 -18.19 -25.61
C TYR A 43 4.74 -17.26 -24.92
N THR A 44 3.54 -17.14 -25.50
CA THR A 44 2.45 -16.36 -24.91
C THR A 44 1.93 -17.01 -23.63
N VAL A 45 1.77 -18.34 -23.62
CA VAL A 45 1.40 -19.11 -22.42
C VAL A 45 2.38 -18.85 -21.28
N ASN A 46 3.68 -18.95 -21.53
CA ASN A 46 4.72 -18.75 -20.53
C ASN A 46 4.75 -17.30 -20.00
N ALA A 47 4.56 -16.33 -20.88
CA ALA A 47 4.47 -14.93 -20.53
C ALA A 47 3.25 -14.66 -19.63
N VAL A 48 2.10 -15.23 -19.97
CA VAL A 48 0.86 -15.11 -19.15
C VAL A 48 1.04 -15.79 -17.82
N LYS A 49 1.61 -16.99 -17.74
CA LYS A 49 1.91 -17.67 -16.45
C LYS A 49 2.85 -16.84 -15.58
N SER A 50 3.90 -16.26 -16.18
CA SER A 50 4.84 -15.39 -15.48
C SER A 50 4.15 -14.13 -14.96
N TYR A 51 3.30 -13.52 -15.77
CA TYR A 51 2.47 -12.38 -15.39
C TYR A 51 1.49 -12.74 -14.28
N GLN A 52 0.78 -13.86 -14.40
CA GLN A 52 -0.15 -14.36 -13.38
C GLN A 52 0.56 -14.61 -12.06
N LYS A 53 1.74 -15.26 -12.09
CA LYS A 53 2.57 -15.47 -10.90
C LYS A 53 2.94 -14.15 -10.21
N ALA A 54 3.42 -13.18 -10.97
CA ALA A 54 3.82 -11.87 -10.45
C ALA A 54 2.65 -11.05 -9.92
N ASN A 55 1.43 -11.35 -10.35
CA ASN A 55 0.20 -10.66 -9.93
C ASN A 55 -0.70 -11.49 -8.99
N ASN A 56 -0.18 -12.61 -8.44
CA ASN A 56 -0.90 -13.52 -7.55
C ASN A 56 -2.23 -14.04 -8.13
N LEU A 57 -2.23 -14.32 -9.43
CA LEU A 57 -3.35 -14.95 -10.13
C LEU A 57 -3.10 -16.46 -10.29
N LEU A 58 -4.15 -17.22 -10.61
CA LEU A 58 -4.03 -18.63 -10.98
C LEU A 58 -3.12 -18.75 -12.21
N GLN A 59 -2.03 -19.55 -12.08
CA GLN A 59 -0.98 -19.70 -13.11
C GLN A 59 -1.38 -20.74 -14.17
N ASP A 60 -2.58 -20.62 -14.73
CA ASP A 60 -3.11 -21.54 -15.75
C ASP A 60 -2.63 -21.20 -17.17
N GLY A 61 -2.08 -20.00 -17.38
CA GLY A 61 -1.67 -19.52 -18.70
C GLY A 61 -2.84 -19.12 -19.58
N ILE A 62 -4.01 -18.88 -19.02
CA ILE A 62 -5.23 -18.47 -19.72
C ILE A 62 -5.55 -17.01 -19.41
N VAL A 63 -5.87 -16.23 -20.41
CA VAL A 63 -6.41 -14.89 -20.22
C VAL A 63 -7.92 -14.95 -20.17
N GLY A 64 -8.45 -15.30 -18.99
CA GLY A 64 -9.86 -15.16 -18.65
C GLY A 64 -10.18 -13.75 -18.15
N SER A 65 -11.42 -13.51 -17.74
CA SER A 65 -11.91 -12.18 -17.31
C SER A 65 -11.06 -11.57 -16.17
N VAL A 66 -10.61 -12.37 -15.22
CA VAL A 66 -9.79 -11.91 -14.09
C VAL A 66 -8.40 -11.46 -14.57
N THR A 67 -7.72 -12.32 -15.35
CA THR A 67 -6.40 -12.02 -15.92
C THR A 67 -6.47 -10.82 -16.87
N CYS A 68 -7.51 -10.76 -17.71
CA CYS A 68 -7.74 -9.65 -18.62
C CYS A 68 -7.95 -8.32 -17.89
N LYS A 69 -8.82 -8.28 -16.88
CA LYS A 69 -9.03 -7.07 -16.06
C LYS A 69 -7.72 -6.62 -15.44
N LYS A 70 -6.91 -7.56 -14.95
CA LYS A 70 -5.61 -7.25 -14.38
C LYS A 70 -4.60 -6.77 -15.42
N LEU A 71 -4.59 -7.32 -16.63
CA LEU A 71 -3.76 -6.86 -17.76
C LEU A 71 -4.12 -5.44 -18.20
N LYS A 72 -5.42 -5.11 -18.19
CA LYS A 72 -5.93 -3.77 -18.52
C LYS A 72 -5.72 -2.73 -17.43
N THR A 73 -5.69 -3.14 -16.17
CA THR A 73 -5.17 -2.21 -15.17
C THR A 73 -3.76 -1.91 -15.62
N SER A 74 -3.54 -0.71 -16.13
CA SER A 74 -2.20 -0.17 -16.29
C SER A 74 -1.47 -0.56 -15.01
N ASP A 75 -0.27 -1.15 -15.14
CA ASP A 75 0.65 -1.18 -14.02
C ASP A 75 0.87 0.29 -13.67
N GLU A 76 0.08 0.80 -12.76
CA GLU A 76 0.39 2.04 -12.07
C GLU A 76 1.69 1.89 -11.26
N SER A 77 2.42 0.78 -11.45
CA SER A 77 3.74 0.54 -10.89
C SER A 77 4.89 1.02 -11.78
N SER A 78 4.63 1.65 -12.95
CA SER A 78 5.70 2.23 -13.77
C SER A 78 5.31 3.43 -14.65
N SER A 79 4.17 4.09 -14.44
CA SER A 79 4.11 5.49 -14.79
C SER A 79 5.05 6.20 -13.81
N LYS A 80 6.31 6.47 -14.24
CA LYS A 80 7.20 7.34 -13.49
C LYS A 80 6.39 8.59 -13.18
N ASN A 81 6.08 8.80 -11.91
CA ASN A 81 5.41 10.01 -11.48
C ASN A 81 6.29 11.20 -11.88
N THR A 82 5.96 11.84 -12.99
CA THR A 82 6.69 12.99 -13.53
C THR A 82 6.28 14.28 -12.85
N THR A 83 5.18 14.26 -12.10
CA THR A 83 4.67 15.45 -11.40
C THR A 83 5.38 15.73 -10.10
N GLY A 84 6.11 14.75 -9.54
CA GLY A 84 6.74 14.87 -8.22
C GLY A 84 5.75 14.91 -7.06
N ILE A 85 4.45 14.68 -7.31
CA ILE A 85 3.40 14.60 -6.30
C ILE A 85 2.88 13.17 -6.24
N TYR A 86 3.09 12.50 -5.09
CA TYR A 86 2.69 11.14 -4.83
C TYR A 86 1.54 11.13 -3.83
N VAL A 87 0.45 10.45 -4.17
CA VAL A 87 -0.75 10.37 -3.32
C VAL A 87 -0.99 8.93 -2.90
N SER A 88 -1.13 8.70 -1.60
CA SER A 88 -1.42 7.37 -1.07
C SER A 88 -2.75 6.84 -1.60
N LYS A 89 -2.74 5.63 -2.13
CA LYS A 89 -3.93 4.92 -2.62
C LYS A 89 -4.59 4.04 -1.55
N ASN A 90 -3.90 3.83 -0.45
CA ASN A 90 -4.36 3.02 0.69
C ASN A 90 -4.42 3.81 1.99
N HIS A 91 -4.78 5.07 1.93
CA HIS A 91 -5.19 5.78 3.13
C HIS A 91 -6.72 5.79 3.20
N TRP A 92 -7.25 5.47 4.34
CA TRP A 92 -8.68 5.51 4.58
C TRP A 92 -8.99 6.47 5.74
N ILE A 93 -9.95 7.32 5.49
CA ILE A 93 -10.54 8.18 6.50
C ILE A 93 -11.84 7.49 6.91
N GLY A 94 -11.73 6.51 7.80
CA GLY A 94 -12.86 5.65 8.14
C GLY A 94 -13.74 6.15 9.27
N THR A 95 -14.80 5.39 9.49
CA THR A 95 -15.71 5.53 10.63
C THR A 95 -15.03 4.96 11.88
N GLY A 96 -14.20 5.72 12.52
CA GLY A 96 -13.62 5.40 13.81
C GLY A 96 -14.13 6.37 14.87
N CYS A 97 -13.48 6.38 16.02
CA CYS A 97 -13.86 7.26 17.12
C CYS A 97 -13.93 8.74 16.74
N ASN A 98 -13.31 9.15 15.64
CA ASN A 98 -13.51 10.46 14.96
C ASN A 98 -12.79 10.50 13.61
N LYS A 99 -13.21 9.74 12.63
CA LYS A 99 -12.66 9.78 11.25
C LYS A 99 -11.11 9.82 11.12
N LEU A 100 -10.43 10.84 11.65
CA LEU A 100 -8.97 11.01 11.64
C LEU A 100 -8.33 10.80 13.02
N GLY A 101 -9.09 10.79 14.12
CA GLY A 101 -8.59 10.72 15.48
C GLY A 101 -8.62 9.33 16.07
N GLN A 102 -7.65 9.04 16.93
CA GLN A 102 -7.58 7.77 17.65
C GLN A 102 -8.53 7.73 18.86
N CYS A 103 -8.99 6.53 19.21
CA CYS A 103 -9.97 6.34 20.29
C CYS A 103 -9.42 6.64 21.68
N ASN A 104 -8.13 6.48 21.90
CA ASN A 104 -7.45 6.84 23.15
C ASN A 104 -5.97 7.19 22.91
N LYS A 105 -5.29 7.68 23.96
CA LYS A 105 -3.90 8.18 23.87
C LYS A 105 -2.89 7.14 23.31
N SER A 106 -3.13 5.87 23.52
CA SER A 106 -2.17 4.78 23.22
C SER A 106 -2.42 4.09 21.87
N ASN A 107 -3.48 4.44 21.15
CA ASN A 107 -3.96 3.71 19.97
C ASN A 107 -3.40 4.19 18.63
N CYS A 108 -2.34 4.99 18.59
CA CYS A 108 -1.79 5.47 17.30
C CYS A 108 -1.37 4.33 16.35
N GLY A 109 -0.81 3.25 16.88
CA GLY A 109 -0.46 2.06 16.09
C GLY A 109 -1.70 1.37 15.48
N PRO A 110 -2.67 0.93 16.29
CA PRO A 110 -3.96 0.39 15.82
C PRO A 110 -4.68 1.31 14.85
N HIS A 111 -4.68 2.61 15.12
CA HIS A 111 -5.27 3.61 14.23
C HIS A 111 -4.56 3.69 12.88
N GLY A 112 -3.23 3.65 12.88
CA GLY A 112 -2.43 3.58 11.65
C GLY A 112 -2.75 2.33 10.82
N ILE A 113 -2.88 1.16 11.45
CA ILE A 113 -3.35 -0.06 10.77
C ILE A 113 -4.74 0.17 10.17
N HIS A 114 -5.64 0.74 10.94
CA HIS A 114 -7.00 1.03 10.48
C HIS A 114 -7.01 2.00 9.29
N GLN A 115 -6.18 3.04 9.30
CA GLN A 115 -6.05 3.99 8.19
C GLN A 115 -5.43 3.41 6.93
N CYS A 116 -4.51 2.44 7.04
CA CYS A 116 -3.89 1.79 5.89
C CYS A 116 -4.75 0.72 5.21
N ASN A 117 -5.87 0.35 5.79
CA ASN A 117 -6.63 -0.82 5.38
C ASN A 117 -7.92 -0.42 4.64
N SER A 118 -7.79 0.12 3.46
CA SER A 118 -8.81 0.96 2.82
C SER A 118 -9.96 0.25 2.10
N LYS A 119 -9.98 -1.06 1.89
CA LYS A 119 -10.92 -1.57 0.87
C LYS A 119 -11.75 -2.80 1.18
N LYS A 120 -11.55 -3.50 2.28
CA LYS A 120 -12.31 -4.75 2.48
C LYS A 120 -12.84 -4.92 3.90
N ASN A 121 -14.10 -4.51 4.11
CA ASN A 121 -14.92 -4.93 5.27
C ASN A 121 -14.31 -4.72 6.68
N LEU A 122 -13.41 -3.74 6.85
CA LEU A 122 -12.91 -3.36 8.15
C LEU A 122 -13.95 -2.64 9.01
N ASP A 123 -15.07 -2.26 8.43
CA ASP A 123 -16.22 -1.76 9.19
C ASP A 123 -16.67 -2.73 10.30
N LYS A 124 -16.26 -3.99 10.22
CA LYS A 124 -16.46 -5.01 11.27
C LYS A 124 -15.41 -4.96 12.39
N TYR A 125 -14.26 -4.33 12.16
CA TYR A 125 -13.17 -4.29 13.13
C TYR A 125 -12.86 -2.86 13.50
N THR A 126 -13.23 -2.49 14.69
CA THR A 126 -12.94 -1.16 15.23
C THR A 126 -11.47 -1.03 15.59
N GLU A 127 -10.98 0.20 15.71
CA GLU A 127 -9.64 0.48 16.24
C GLU A 127 -9.38 -0.23 17.58
N LEU A 128 -10.41 -0.34 18.44
CA LEU A 128 -10.32 -1.04 19.72
C LEU A 128 -10.10 -2.55 19.55
N ASN A 129 -10.72 -3.19 18.57
CA ASN A 129 -10.44 -4.58 18.24
C ASN A 129 -8.97 -4.75 17.79
N ILE A 130 -8.49 -3.87 16.93
CA ILE A 130 -7.10 -3.89 16.48
C ILE A 130 -6.14 -3.66 17.65
N ALA A 131 -6.45 -2.74 18.55
CA ALA A 131 -5.68 -2.49 19.78
C ALA A 131 -5.58 -3.73 20.67
N SER A 132 -6.69 -4.45 20.84
CA SER A 132 -6.72 -5.73 21.56
C SER A 132 -5.85 -6.78 20.87
N TYR A 133 -5.90 -6.85 19.53
CA TYR A 133 -5.07 -7.79 18.77
C TYR A 133 -3.58 -7.47 18.86
N ALA A 134 -3.24 -6.19 18.91
CA ALA A 134 -1.87 -5.70 19.01
C ALA A 134 -1.30 -5.79 20.45
N GLY A 135 -2.11 -6.13 21.43
CA GLY A 135 -1.69 -6.06 22.84
C GLY A 135 -1.31 -4.64 23.26
N THR A 136 -2.02 -3.64 22.74
CA THR A 136 -1.78 -2.23 23.09
C THR A 136 -2.00 -1.98 24.57
N THR A 137 -1.04 -1.32 25.21
CA THR A 137 -1.06 -0.96 26.64
C THR A 137 -1.10 0.56 26.81
N SER A 138 -1.09 1.04 28.06
CA SER A 138 -0.93 2.46 28.36
C SER A 138 0.37 3.06 27.79
N ASN A 139 1.38 2.22 27.54
CA ASN A 139 2.67 2.62 26.94
C ASN A 139 2.67 2.61 25.40
N GLY A 140 1.52 2.31 24.77
CA GLY A 140 1.37 2.28 23.33
C GLY A 140 1.42 0.89 22.72
N THR A 141 1.73 0.83 21.45
CA THR A 141 1.80 -0.39 20.64
C THR A 141 3.24 -0.60 20.18
N SER A 142 3.79 -1.80 20.40
CA SER A 142 5.11 -2.17 19.87
C SER A 142 5.06 -2.52 18.37
N HIS A 143 6.21 -2.57 17.70
CA HIS A 143 6.30 -3.10 16.33
C HIS A 143 5.79 -4.54 16.24
N GLN A 144 6.15 -5.39 17.19
CA GLN A 144 5.63 -6.76 17.30
C GLN A 144 4.11 -6.79 17.46
N GLY A 145 3.55 -5.85 18.21
CA GLY A 145 2.09 -5.71 18.36
C GLY A 145 1.41 -5.38 17.03
N ILE A 146 1.99 -4.49 16.22
CA ILE A 146 1.50 -4.19 14.86
C ILE A 146 1.51 -5.45 13.99
N GLU A 147 2.61 -6.19 13.98
CA GLU A 147 2.72 -7.45 13.22
C GLU A 147 1.71 -8.49 13.67
N THR A 148 1.52 -8.65 14.98
CA THR A 148 0.55 -9.58 15.57
C THR A 148 -0.89 -9.23 15.17
N ALA A 149 -1.25 -7.95 15.22
CA ALA A 149 -2.57 -7.48 14.79
C ALA A 149 -2.80 -7.74 13.30
N LEU A 150 -1.81 -7.43 12.45
CA LEU A 150 -1.87 -7.66 11.01
C LEU A 150 -1.98 -9.15 10.66
N ALA A 151 -1.23 -10.02 11.34
CA ALA A 151 -1.33 -11.47 11.16
C ALA A 151 -2.72 -12.01 11.54
N LYS A 152 -3.33 -11.49 12.62
CA LYS A 152 -4.68 -11.85 13.01
C LYS A 152 -5.72 -11.36 12.01
N LEU A 153 -5.58 -10.13 11.51
CA LEU A 153 -6.43 -9.59 10.46
C LEU A 153 -6.32 -10.40 9.16
N ALA A 154 -5.09 -10.76 8.75
CA ALA A 154 -4.85 -11.61 7.59
C ALA A 154 -5.64 -12.92 7.67
N LYS A 155 -5.58 -13.60 8.82
CA LYS A 155 -6.35 -14.83 9.07
C LYS A 155 -7.86 -14.60 9.01
N LEU A 156 -8.35 -13.51 9.60
CA LEU A 156 -9.78 -13.18 9.63
C LEU A 156 -10.35 -12.85 8.25
N PHE A 157 -9.54 -12.25 7.37
CA PHE A 157 -9.93 -11.88 6.01
C PHE A 157 -9.64 -12.95 4.96
N GLY A 158 -8.92 -14.02 5.33
CA GLY A 158 -8.47 -15.04 4.37
C GLY A 158 -7.50 -14.50 3.32
N ILE A 159 -6.69 -13.50 3.67
CA ILE A 159 -5.68 -12.88 2.82
C ILE A 159 -4.29 -13.08 3.38
N GLN A 160 -3.26 -12.88 2.57
CA GLN A 160 -1.90 -12.81 3.04
C GLN A 160 -1.49 -11.35 3.23
N ILE A 161 -0.84 -11.06 4.36
CA ILE A 161 -0.26 -9.75 4.65
C ILE A 161 1.23 -9.95 4.93
N LYS A 162 2.08 -9.27 4.16
CA LYS A 162 3.52 -9.21 4.42
C LYS A 162 3.86 -7.89 5.07
N VAL A 163 4.53 -7.92 6.20
CA VAL A 163 4.99 -6.74 6.92
C VAL A 163 6.51 -6.64 6.79
N THR A 164 7.00 -5.47 6.44
CA THR A 164 8.43 -5.19 6.33
C THR A 164 8.75 -3.87 7.02
N TRP A 165 9.67 -3.90 7.98
CA TRP A 165 10.19 -2.71 8.63
C TRP A 165 11.51 -2.28 8.00
N LYS A 166 11.64 -0.99 7.71
CA LYS A 166 12.84 -0.37 7.15
C LYS A 166 13.23 0.89 7.91
N ASN A 167 14.52 1.24 7.88
CA ASN A 167 14.93 2.59 8.18
C ASN A 167 14.60 3.49 6.99
N PHE A 168 14.42 4.78 7.22
CA PHE A 168 14.23 5.71 6.12
C PHE A 168 15.47 5.75 5.20
N SER A 169 16.67 5.57 5.78
CA SER A 169 17.94 5.46 5.03
C SER A 169 17.97 4.30 4.03
N ASP A 170 17.24 3.21 4.28
CA ASP A 170 17.23 2.01 3.43
C ASP A 170 16.45 2.24 2.12
N LEU A 171 15.76 3.36 1.99
CA LEU A 171 14.96 3.71 0.82
C LEU A 171 15.76 4.36 -0.32
N GLY A 172 16.99 4.79 -0.06
CA GLY A 172 17.85 5.41 -1.08
C GLY A 172 19.13 6.03 -0.52
N SER A 173 20.08 6.31 -1.40
CA SER A 173 21.41 6.84 -1.05
C SER A 173 21.38 8.31 -0.59
N ASN A 174 20.40 9.07 -1.07
CA ASN A 174 20.22 10.47 -0.75
C ASN A 174 18.77 10.84 -0.43
N ARG A 175 18.54 12.03 0.10
CA ARG A 175 17.22 12.52 0.51
C ARG A 175 16.19 12.43 -0.63
N LYS A 176 16.55 12.87 -1.83
CA LYS A 176 15.65 12.91 -2.98
C LYS A 176 15.19 11.49 -3.38
N GLU A 177 16.11 10.55 -3.41
CA GLU A 177 15.79 9.13 -3.71
C GLU A 177 14.90 8.52 -2.64
N ARG A 178 15.17 8.76 -1.36
CA ARG A 178 14.37 8.24 -0.25
C ARG A 178 12.92 8.69 -0.31
N TRP A 179 12.71 10.00 -0.48
CA TRP A 179 11.36 10.56 -0.59
C TRP A 179 10.62 10.11 -1.85
N LYS A 180 11.35 9.97 -2.97
CA LYS A 180 10.80 9.41 -4.20
C LYS A 180 10.39 7.96 -4.01
N ALA A 181 11.25 7.11 -3.46
CA ALA A 181 10.96 5.71 -3.20
C ALA A 181 9.78 5.52 -2.23
N LEU A 182 9.70 6.35 -1.19
CA LEU A 182 8.56 6.36 -0.28
C LEU A 182 7.27 6.80 -0.99
N GLY A 183 7.36 7.78 -1.89
CA GLY A 183 6.25 8.22 -2.74
C GLY A 183 5.74 7.11 -3.64
N GLU A 184 6.65 6.41 -4.32
CA GLU A 184 6.31 5.27 -5.17
C GLU A 184 5.68 4.10 -4.38
N LEU A 185 6.06 3.91 -3.11
CA LEU A 185 5.44 2.92 -2.25
C LEU A 185 3.99 3.28 -1.91
N ILE A 186 3.72 4.51 -1.49
CA ILE A 186 2.36 4.92 -1.09
C ILE A 186 1.37 4.95 -2.27
N GLU A 187 1.84 5.10 -3.50
CA GLU A 187 0.99 5.05 -4.71
C GLU A 187 0.54 3.64 -5.10
N ARG A 188 1.13 2.59 -4.54
CA ARG A 188 0.72 1.22 -4.85
C ARG A 188 -0.60 0.87 -4.17
N GLN A 189 -1.54 0.27 -4.93
CA GLN A 189 -2.88 -0.07 -4.42
C GLN A 189 -2.90 -1.15 -3.34
N ASN A 190 -1.86 -1.96 -3.24
CA ASN A 190 -1.75 -3.05 -2.27
C ASN A 190 -0.75 -2.77 -1.15
N ILE A 191 -0.24 -1.54 -1.04
CA ILE A 191 0.74 -1.14 -0.02
C ILE A 191 0.13 -0.12 0.93
N GLY A 192 0.13 -0.44 2.22
CA GLY A 192 -0.05 0.53 3.30
C GLY A 192 1.30 0.92 3.89
N VAL A 193 1.48 2.17 4.25
CA VAL A 193 2.72 2.64 4.89
C VAL A 193 2.39 3.38 6.18
N ILE A 194 2.87 2.82 7.29
CA ILE A 194 2.82 3.46 8.60
C ILE A 194 4.22 3.95 8.95
N VAL A 195 4.31 5.14 9.46
CA VAL A 195 5.58 5.72 9.93
C VAL A 195 5.57 5.82 11.44
N HIS A 196 6.61 5.26 12.06
CA HIS A 196 6.89 5.44 13.48
C HIS A 196 7.88 6.60 13.64
N ASN A 197 7.51 7.59 14.41
CA ASN A 197 8.33 8.77 14.66
C ASN A 197 8.28 9.20 16.14
N LEU A 198 9.19 10.07 16.51
CA LEU A 198 9.17 10.75 17.81
C LEU A 198 8.45 12.09 17.62
N TYR A 199 7.12 12.07 17.72
CA TYR A 199 6.31 13.24 17.45
C TYR A 199 6.69 14.43 18.31
N ARG A 200 7.03 15.54 17.66
CA ARG A 200 7.56 16.75 18.29
C ARG A 200 8.75 16.48 19.23
N ASN A 201 9.54 15.44 18.93
CA ASN A 201 10.69 15.01 19.75
C ASN A 201 10.35 14.67 21.20
N GLN A 202 9.13 14.23 21.47
CA GLN A 202 8.64 13.97 22.86
C GLN A 202 8.21 12.52 23.11
N TYR A 203 7.43 11.92 22.19
CA TYR A 203 6.90 10.56 22.38
C TYR A 203 6.75 9.81 21.05
N GLY A 204 6.87 8.49 21.13
CA GLY A 204 6.67 7.61 19.98
C GLY A 204 5.25 7.71 19.43
N HIS A 205 5.12 7.85 18.12
CA HIS A 205 3.84 8.01 17.45
C HIS A 205 3.83 7.33 16.10
N TYR A 206 2.70 6.74 15.74
CA TYR A 206 2.48 6.13 14.43
C TYR A 206 1.55 7.01 13.60
N GLU A 207 1.94 7.28 12.37
CA GLU A 207 1.22 8.13 11.44
C GLU A 207 1.16 7.49 10.05
N VAL A 208 0.22 7.93 9.23
CA VAL A 208 0.10 7.51 7.83
C VAL A 208 0.40 8.69 6.92
N ILE A 209 1.20 8.46 5.90
CA ILE A 209 1.50 9.48 4.88
C ILE A 209 0.39 9.46 3.83
N LYS A 210 -0.30 10.58 3.67
CA LYS A 210 -1.33 10.79 2.66
C LYS A 210 -0.74 11.23 1.33
N GLN A 211 0.23 12.15 1.35
CA GLN A 211 0.80 12.74 0.15
C GLN A 211 2.27 13.11 0.38
N ILE A 212 3.05 12.97 -0.67
CA ILE A 212 4.44 13.45 -0.74
C ILE A 212 4.55 14.38 -1.95
N ASN A 213 5.14 15.56 -1.76
CA ASN A 213 5.42 16.50 -2.83
C ASN A 213 6.92 16.81 -2.85
N THR A 214 7.62 16.22 -3.82
CA THR A 214 9.06 16.38 -3.99
C THR A 214 9.47 17.70 -4.64
N ASN A 215 8.52 18.46 -5.21
CA ASN A 215 8.81 19.75 -5.83
C ASN A 215 9.03 20.83 -4.78
N ASN A 216 8.27 20.78 -3.68
CA ASN A 216 8.39 21.74 -2.59
C ASN A 216 8.93 21.13 -1.27
N ASN A 217 9.35 19.86 -1.31
CA ASN A 217 9.88 19.10 -0.18
C ASN A 217 8.93 19.05 1.03
N THR A 218 7.66 18.76 0.79
CA THR A 218 6.64 18.61 1.83
C THR A 218 5.93 17.27 1.75
N CYS A 219 5.37 16.85 2.88
CA CYS A 219 4.44 15.73 2.95
C CYS A 219 3.20 16.13 3.75
N ILE A 220 2.08 15.47 3.44
CA ILE A 220 0.86 15.53 4.24
C ILE A 220 0.75 14.22 5.00
N VAL A 221 0.64 14.31 6.31
CA VAL A 221 0.44 13.18 7.20
C VAL A 221 -0.96 13.19 7.81
N LEU A 222 -1.50 12.01 8.04
CA LEU A 222 -2.70 11.80 8.82
C LEU A 222 -2.25 11.58 10.27
N ASN A 223 -2.36 12.62 11.05
CA ASN A 223 -2.00 12.63 12.45
C ASN A 223 -3.26 12.34 13.28
N SER A 224 -3.29 11.20 13.94
CA SER A 224 -4.43 10.78 14.77
C SER A 224 -4.45 11.46 16.14
N LEU A 225 -3.37 12.11 16.52
CA LEU A 225 -3.21 12.75 17.82
C LEU A 225 -3.39 14.26 17.70
N GLY A 226 -4.60 14.72 17.94
CA GLY A 226 -4.95 16.14 18.02
C GLY A 226 -5.44 16.53 19.42
N ASN A 227 -6.26 17.58 19.50
CA ASN A 227 -6.97 17.91 20.73
C ASN A 227 -8.00 16.83 21.06
N LYS A 228 -8.31 16.66 22.34
CA LYS A 228 -9.38 15.76 22.76
C LYS A 228 -10.74 16.26 22.24
N CYS A 229 -11.48 15.39 21.58
CA CYS A 229 -12.86 15.65 21.16
C CYS A 229 -13.88 15.16 22.18
N THR A 230 -13.50 14.14 22.95
CA THR A 230 -14.26 13.58 24.06
C THR A 230 -13.31 13.30 25.21
N ASN A 231 -13.83 12.78 26.33
CA ASN A 231 -12.98 12.43 27.48
C ASN A 231 -11.84 11.46 27.15
N THR A 232 -11.99 10.63 26.11
CA THR A 232 -11.03 9.58 25.73
C THR A 232 -10.51 9.71 24.29
N ALA A 233 -11.33 10.18 23.36
CA ALA A 233 -11.00 10.22 21.92
C ALA A 233 -10.30 11.53 21.51
N TYR A 234 -9.40 11.44 20.55
CA TYR A 234 -8.65 12.55 19.96
C TYR A 234 -9.20 12.92 18.60
N CYS A 235 -9.21 14.21 18.27
CA CYS A 235 -9.50 14.71 16.93
C CYS A 235 -8.22 14.71 16.10
N GLY A 236 -8.07 13.72 15.23
CA GLY A 236 -6.98 13.73 14.26
C GLY A 236 -7.16 14.83 13.23
N TYR A 237 -6.06 15.18 12.56
CA TYR A 237 -6.02 16.20 11.51
C TYR A 237 -4.99 15.86 10.44
N GLN A 238 -5.11 16.53 9.31
CA GLN A 238 -4.09 16.48 8.27
C GLN A 238 -3.07 17.58 8.57
N GLU A 239 -1.79 17.19 8.59
CA GLU A 239 -0.69 18.11 8.87
C GLU A 239 0.25 18.13 7.67
N THR A 240 0.56 19.32 7.17
CA THR A 240 1.61 19.50 6.16
C THR A 240 2.93 19.76 6.87
N ARG A 241 3.94 18.94 6.58
CA ARG A 241 5.29 19.06 7.14
C ARG A 241 6.33 19.21 6.04
N SER A 242 7.40 19.95 6.32
CA SER A 242 8.59 19.88 5.49
C SER A 242 9.27 18.53 5.65
N PHE A 243 10.02 18.09 4.64
CA PHE A 243 10.82 16.87 4.73
C PHE A 243 11.81 16.92 5.90
N SER A 244 12.42 18.06 6.16
CA SER A 244 13.35 18.23 7.28
C SER A 244 12.68 18.04 8.64
N THR A 245 11.49 18.60 8.84
CA THR A 245 10.71 18.40 10.08
C THR A 245 10.33 16.94 10.26
N PHE A 246 9.83 16.30 9.19
CA PHE A 246 9.43 14.89 9.26
C PHE A 246 10.63 13.98 9.56
N GLU A 247 11.77 14.21 8.91
CA GLU A 247 13.01 13.46 9.15
C GLU A 247 13.54 13.64 10.56
N SER A 248 13.45 14.86 11.12
CA SER A 248 13.88 15.11 12.50
C SER A 248 13.06 14.30 13.51
N TYR A 249 11.78 14.09 13.25
CA TYR A 249 10.92 13.25 14.10
C TYR A 249 11.28 11.76 13.97
N MET A 250 11.66 11.29 12.77
CA MET A 250 12.10 9.91 12.58
C MET A 250 13.48 9.63 13.21
N SER A 251 14.39 10.62 13.20
CA SER A 251 15.76 10.44 13.72
C SER A 251 15.82 10.14 15.23
N GLY A 252 14.78 10.51 15.98
CA GLY A 252 14.66 10.19 17.41
C GLY A 252 14.25 8.75 17.71
N ILE A 253 13.92 7.94 16.70
CA ILE A 253 13.52 6.56 16.88
C ILE A 253 14.71 5.62 16.69
N SER A 254 15.03 4.83 17.71
CA SER A 254 16.11 3.83 17.68
C SER A 254 15.78 2.57 16.85
N GLN A 255 14.50 2.35 16.57
CA GLN A 255 14.01 1.22 15.78
C GLN A 255 13.74 1.65 14.33
N LYS A 256 13.54 0.66 13.43
CA LYS A 256 13.12 0.92 12.05
C LYS A 256 11.81 1.70 12.02
N SER A 257 11.78 2.80 11.29
CA SER A 257 10.70 3.79 11.38
C SER A 257 9.63 3.63 10.30
N ILE A 258 9.87 2.86 9.24
CA ILE A 258 8.95 2.68 8.12
C ILE A 258 8.38 1.26 8.13
N CYS A 259 7.09 1.12 8.40
CA CYS A 259 6.34 -0.12 8.27
C CYS A 259 5.65 -0.17 6.91
N ILE A 260 6.03 -1.13 6.10
CA ILE A 260 5.43 -1.40 4.78
C ILE A 260 4.52 -2.63 4.95
N ILE A 261 3.26 -2.45 4.68
CA ILE A 261 2.21 -3.47 4.78
C ILE A 261 1.79 -3.82 3.36
N GLU A 262 2.15 -5.00 2.89
CA GLU A 262 1.79 -5.48 1.55
C GLU A 262 0.62 -6.47 1.67
N TYR A 263 -0.51 -6.12 1.06
CA TYR A 263 -1.70 -6.95 0.98
C TYR A 263 -1.62 -7.83 -0.26
N ILE A 264 -1.50 -9.14 -0.06
CA ILE A 264 -1.45 -10.14 -1.12
C ILE A 264 -2.84 -10.79 -1.19
N VAL A 265 -3.57 -10.47 -2.25
CA VAL A 265 -4.94 -10.95 -2.49
C VAL A 265 -4.92 -12.18 -3.37
#